data_60ed8c30ce99d8d041664a2ef644c8b9
#
_entry.id   60ed8c30ce99d8d041664a2ef644c8b9
#
_cell.length_a   1.000
_cell.length_b   1.000
_cell.length_c   1.000
_cell.angle_alpha   90.00
_cell.angle_beta   90.00
_cell.angle_gamma   90.00
#
_symmetry.space_group_name_H-M   'P 1'
#
loop_
_entity.id
_entity.type
_entity.pdbx_description
1 polymer ?
#
loop_
_entity_poly.entity_id
_entity_poly.type
_entity_poly.pdbx_seq_one_letter_code
_entity_poly.pdbx_strand_id
1 'polypeptide(L)'
;MSERSRKAFSVLAGALTLGLIHVAQAAEPIRIGSFLAVTGPAAFLGDPEKKTLELYVEKINAEGGVLGHPLELVLYDTGTSAKNAVTFVKRLLEQDRVDAIIGGTTTGETMAVIKLVEKAERPFISLAGASVIIDPVKKWVFKTPHTDRMAVEKVYADMKKEGVTEIGLIGGSGGFDKSCLKNAEELAGSYGLTIKATEQYGKGDTDMTPQLTKIRNAGVQAVLFCGFGAASTIVTKNYAQLGLEGRLYHNHGSCSKRFIEGAGAAAEGVRLPCAALVVADQLPEDDPQRAVGLAYIEAYEAAYGEEVSTFGGHAYDALFLLVGAIERAGGADPAAVRDALERTRNFIGVDGIFNMSPEDHLGLGPEAFKMLEVRGGNWKYLY
;
A
#
# COMPACT_ATOMS: atom_id res chain seq x y z
N MET A 1 7.24 77.60 -71.99
CA MET A 1 6.72 78.10 -70.73
C MET A 1 6.38 76.93 -69.86
N SER A 2 7.04 76.81 -68.78
CA SER A 2 7.32 75.69 -67.90
C SER A 2 6.17 75.37 -66.99
N GLU A 3 5.95 74.08 -66.75
CA GLU A 3 5.32 73.58 -65.51
C GLU A 3 6.11 72.41 -64.96
N ARG A 4 6.59 72.63 -63.72
CA ARG A 4 7.38 71.73 -62.98
C ARG A 4 6.50 70.69 -62.24
N SER A 5 6.65 69.41 -62.52
CA SER A 5 6.07 68.29 -61.85
C SER A 5 6.75 68.08 -60.50
N ARG A 6 6.01 68.13 -59.36
CA ARG A 6 6.47 67.68 -58.03
C ARG A 6 6.05 66.26 -57.84
N LYS A 7 7.05 65.36 -57.75
CA LYS A 7 6.85 63.96 -57.31
C LYS A 7 6.79 63.91 -55.79
N ALA A 8 5.65 63.49 -55.25
CA ALA A 8 5.52 63.18 -53.83
C ALA A 8 6.06 61.75 -53.56
N PHE A 9 7.04 61.66 -52.67
CA PHE A 9 7.54 60.38 -52.13
C PHE A 9 6.66 59.98 -50.95
N SER A 10 5.85 58.93 -51.09
CA SER A 10 5.15 58.25 -49.98
C SER A 10 6.11 57.28 -49.30
N VAL A 11 6.52 57.56 -48.10
CA VAL A 11 7.27 56.61 -47.22
C VAL A 11 6.25 55.70 -46.54
N LEU A 12 6.24 54.44 -46.94
CA LEU A 12 5.46 53.37 -46.30
C LEU A 12 6.25 52.92 -45.07
N ALA A 13 5.81 53.32 -43.90
CA ALA A 13 6.35 52.81 -42.62
C ALA A 13 5.74 51.42 -42.34
N GLY A 14 6.47 50.37 -42.61
CA GLY A 14 6.10 48.99 -42.24
C GLY A 14 6.35 48.81 -40.72
N ALA A 15 5.28 48.72 -39.96
CA ALA A 15 5.34 48.31 -38.55
C ALA A 15 5.63 46.80 -38.47
N LEU A 16 6.88 46.41 -38.13
CA LEU A 16 7.23 45.06 -37.76
C LEU A 16 6.70 44.78 -36.36
N THR A 17 5.56 44.11 -36.26
CA THR A 17 5.10 43.51 -35.00
C THR A 17 5.97 42.32 -34.68
N LEU A 18 6.97 42.46 -33.81
CA LEU A 18 7.65 41.37 -33.14
C LEU A 18 6.64 40.63 -32.24
N GLY A 19 6.08 39.54 -32.72
CA GLY A 19 5.36 38.60 -31.87
C GLY A 19 6.35 38.00 -30.86
N LEU A 20 6.23 38.40 -29.59
CA LEU A 20 6.89 37.72 -28.47
C LEU A 20 6.35 36.31 -28.41
N ILE A 21 7.11 35.35 -28.97
CA ILE A 21 6.88 33.93 -28.72
C ILE A 21 7.26 33.74 -27.25
N HIS A 22 6.24 33.73 -26.37
CA HIS A 22 6.42 33.21 -25.04
C HIS A 22 6.71 31.68 -25.17
N VAL A 23 7.97 31.31 -25.15
CA VAL A 23 8.36 29.93 -24.87
C VAL A 23 7.86 29.67 -23.46
N ALA A 24 6.74 28.97 -23.33
CA ALA A 24 6.27 28.48 -22.04
C ALA A 24 7.42 27.63 -21.49
N GLN A 25 8.12 28.11 -20.48
CA GLN A 25 9.11 27.34 -19.76
C GLN A 25 8.37 26.19 -19.13
N ALA A 26 8.71 24.95 -19.48
CA ALA A 26 8.11 23.79 -18.87
C ALA A 26 8.29 23.90 -17.35
N ALA A 27 7.20 23.74 -16.61
CA ALA A 27 7.26 23.81 -15.15
C ALA A 27 8.20 22.71 -14.64
N GLU A 28 9.01 23.04 -13.63
CA GLU A 28 9.89 22.05 -12.99
C GLU A 28 9.06 20.88 -12.44
N PRO A 29 9.47 19.65 -12.64
CA PRO A 29 8.70 18.48 -12.20
C PRO A 29 8.68 18.37 -10.67
N ILE A 30 7.57 17.87 -10.13
CA ILE A 30 7.49 17.40 -8.75
C ILE A 30 8.04 15.97 -8.73
N ARG A 31 9.11 15.74 -7.99
CA ARG A 31 9.82 14.45 -7.97
C ARG A 31 9.33 13.56 -6.83
N ILE A 32 8.78 12.40 -7.19
CA ILE A 32 8.37 11.37 -6.25
C ILE A 32 9.41 10.26 -6.28
N GLY A 33 10.11 10.06 -5.17
CA GLY A 33 11.01 8.94 -4.99
C GLY A 33 10.27 7.67 -4.62
N SER A 34 10.73 6.53 -5.13
CA SER A 34 10.17 5.23 -4.78
C SER A 34 11.25 4.17 -4.64
N PHE A 35 11.10 3.30 -3.64
CA PHE A 35 11.96 2.13 -3.43
C PHE A 35 11.07 0.95 -3.09
N LEU A 36 10.99 -0.02 -4.00
CA LEU A 36 10.04 -1.12 -3.97
C LEU A 36 10.75 -2.47 -4.14
N ALA A 37 10.16 -3.52 -3.59
CA ALA A 37 10.61 -4.90 -3.80
C ALA A 37 10.04 -5.45 -5.13
N VAL A 38 10.43 -4.88 -6.27
CA VAL A 38 9.94 -5.29 -7.60
C VAL A 38 10.43 -6.71 -7.95
N THR A 39 11.60 -7.07 -7.45
CA THR A 39 12.16 -8.43 -7.55
C THR A 39 12.39 -9.06 -6.18
N GLY A 40 12.74 -10.35 -6.16
CA GLY A 40 12.99 -11.11 -4.93
C GLY A 40 11.71 -11.70 -4.30
N PRO A 41 11.81 -12.20 -3.05
CA PRO A 41 10.71 -12.92 -2.38
C PRO A 41 9.43 -12.12 -2.17
N ALA A 42 9.50 -10.79 -2.13
CA ALA A 42 8.34 -9.91 -1.98
C ALA A 42 7.90 -9.26 -3.31
N ALA A 43 8.35 -9.77 -4.46
CA ALA A 43 7.99 -9.21 -5.77
C ALA A 43 6.47 -9.18 -6.03
N PHE A 44 5.72 -10.12 -5.45
CA PHE A 44 4.26 -10.15 -5.57
C PHE A 44 3.55 -8.96 -4.87
N LEU A 45 4.26 -8.25 -4.00
CA LEU A 45 3.86 -6.98 -3.39
C LEU A 45 4.33 -5.80 -4.26
N GLY A 46 5.64 -5.74 -4.52
CA GLY A 46 6.29 -4.58 -5.14
C GLY A 46 6.03 -4.40 -6.63
N ASP A 47 5.76 -5.47 -7.39
CA ASP A 47 5.44 -5.36 -8.81
C ASP A 47 4.10 -4.64 -9.05
N PRO A 48 2.97 -5.01 -8.40
CA PRO A 48 1.74 -4.24 -8.54
C PRO A 48 1.83 -2.81 -7.95
N GLU A 49 2.64 -2.59 -6.89
CA GLU A 49 2.91 -1.23 -6.39
C GLU A 49 3.58 -0.37 -7.47
N LYS A 50 4.63 -0.89 -8.12
CA LYS A 50 5.32 -0.21 -9.22
C LYS A 50 4.38 0.10 -10.37
N LYS A 51 3.67 -0.93 -10.89
CA LYS A 51 2.74 -0.79 -12.01
C LYS A 51 1.69 0.28 -11.74
N THR A 52 1.17 0.32 -10.52
CA THR A 52 0.18 1.33 -10.11
C THR A 52 0.77 2.74 -10.12
N LEU A 53 1.96 2.95 -9.54
CA LEU A 53 2.60 4.26 -9.54
C LEU A 53 2.90 4.74 -10.97
N GLU A 54 3.43 3.87 -11.83
CA GLU A 54 3.72 4.20 -13.23
C GLU A 54 2.45 4.59 -13.99
N LEU A 55 1.39 3.78 -13.89
CA LEU A 55 0.10 4.02 -14.55
C LEU A 55 -0.51 5.36 -14.15
N TYR A 56 -0.57 5.63 -12.86
CA TYR A 56 -1.29 6.82 -12.39
C TYR A 56 -0.46 8.09 -12.47
N VAL A 57 0.88 8.01 -12.38
CA VAL A 57 1.75 9.15 -12.72
C VAL A 57 1.59 9.55 -14.19
N GLU A 58 1.53 8.56 -15.10
CA GLU A 58 1.27 8.83 -16.53
C GLU A 58 -0.10 9.48 -16.74
N LYS A 59 -1.17 8.97 -16.12
CA LYS A 59 -2.52 9.53 -16.22
C LYS A 59 -2.59 10.97 -15.68
N ILE A 60 -2.02 11.23 -14.50
CA ILE A 60 -1.99 12.57 -13.90
C ILE A 60 -1.24 13.55 -14.82
N ASN A 61 -0.12 13.12 -15.40
CA ASN A 61 0.65 13.95 -16.32
C ASN A 61 -0.11 14.23 -17.64
N ALA A 62 -0.85 13.26 -18.15
CA ALA A 62 -1.70 13.44 -19.34
C ALA A 62 -2.84 14.45 -19.10
N GLU A 63 -3.28 14.62 -17.85
CA GLU A 63 -4.28 15.60 -17.41
C GLU A 63 -3.68 16.98 -17.07
N GLY A 64 -2.36 17.17 -17.24
CA GLY A 64 -1.68 18.45 -17.02
C GLY A 64 -0.83 18.52 -15.73
N GLY A 65 -0.64 17.37 -15.06
CA GLY A 65 0.16 17.29 -13.84
C GLY A 65 -0.54 17.86 -12.60
N VAL A 66 0.24 18.13 -11.56
CA VAL A 66 -0.25 18.67 -10.28
C VAL A 66 0.11 20.15 -10.20
N LEU A 67 -0.88 21.02 -10.08
CA LEU A 67 -0.71 22.49 -10.11
C LEU A 67 0.04 22.98 -11.37
N GLY A 68 -0.09 22.26 -12.50
CA GLY A 68 0.61 22.57 -13.75
C GLY A 68 2.06 22.06 -13.80
N HIS A 69 2.53 21.32 -12.80
CA HIS A 69 3.82 20.66 -12.75
C HIS A 69 3.70 19.17 -13.09
N PRO A 70 4.49 18.62 -14.01
CA PRO A 70 4.49 17.20 -14.25
C PRO A 70 5.06 16.45 -13.04
N LEU A 71 4.57 15.23 -12.79
CA LEU A 71 5.17 14.32 -11.82
C LEU A 71 6.34 13.56 -12.47
N GLU A 72 7.45 13.46 -11.77
CA GLU A 72 8.60 12.62 -12.14
C GLU A 72 8.75 11.51 -11.10
N LEU A 73 8.55 10.24 -11.51
CA LEU A 73 8.73 9.07 -10.65
C LEU A 73 10.16 8.56 -10.76
N VAL A 74 10.92 8.63 -9.66
CA VAL A 74 12.28 8.05 -9.55
C VAL A 74 12.20 6.77 -8.72
N LEU A 75 12.25 5.62 -9.38
CA LEU A 75 12.00 4.31 -8.76
C LEU A 75 13.23 3.41 -8.77
N TYR A 76 13.51 2.78 -7.62
CA TYR A 76 14.58 1.78 -7.45
C TYR A 76 14.02 0.44 -6.96
N ASP A 77 14.47 -0.65 -7.58
CA ASP A 77 14.17 -2.02 -7.14
C ASP A 77 15.11 -2.43 -6.01
N THR A 78 14.56 -2.70 -4.84
CA THR A 78 15.32 -3.12 -3.66
C THR A 78 15.71 -4.60 -3.67
N GLY A 79 15.04 -5.43 -4.50
CA GLY A 79 15.19 -6.88 -4.48
C GLY A 79 14.79 -7.51 -3.13
N THR A 80 13.85 -6.89 -2.38
CA THR A 80 13.44 -7.32 -1.03
C THR A 80 14.58 -7.21 0.01
N SER A 81 15.46 -6.22 -0.15
CA SER A 81 16.66 -6.03 0.69
C SER A 81 16.61 -4.72 1.46
N ALA A 82 16.53 -4.78 2.79
CA ALA A 82 16.62 -3.61 3.65
C ALA A 82 17.95 -2.84 3.48
N LYS A 83 19.04 -3.52 3.13
CA LYS A 83 20.34 -2.88 2.83
C LYS A 83 20.24 -2.04 1.55
N ASN A 84 19.62 -2.59 0.50
CA ASN A 84 19.41 -1.86 -0.75
C ASN A 84 18.46 -0.68 -0.54
N ALA A 85 17.38 -0.85 0.24
CA ALA A 85 16.46 0.22 0.62
C ALA A 85 17.21 1.42 1.22
N VAL A 86 18.11 1.17 2.19
CA VAL A 86 18.96 2.22 2.77
C VAL A 86 19.82 2.93 1.71
N THR A 87 20.41 2.18 0.80
CA THR A 87 21.26 2.73 -0.28
C THR A 87 20.45 3.61 -1.22
N PHE A 88 19.28 3.12 -1.65
CA PHE A 88 18.45 3.84 -2.61
C PHE A 88 17.75 5.05 -1.99
N VAL A 89 17.29 4.98 -0.73
CA VAL A 89 16.72 6.14 -0.06
C VAL A 89 17.76 7.25 0.13
N LYS A 90 19.01 6.93 0.47
CA LYS A 90 20.09 7.94 0.46
C LYS A 90 20.25 8.59 -0.90
N ARG A 91 20.22 7.79 -1.99
CA ARG A 91 20.33 8.31 -3.34
C ARG A 91 19.16 9.21 -3.72
N LEU A 92 17.92 8.78 -3.43
CA LEU A 92 16.70 9.58 -3.64
C LEU A 92 16.78 10.94 -2.95
N LEU A 93 17.28 10.97 -1.70
CA LEU A 93 17.37 12.18 -0.91
C LEU A 93 18.53 13.10 -1.32
N GLU A 94 19.72 12.54 -1.58
CA GLU A 94 20.97 13.32 -1.72
C GLU A 94 21.30 13.63 -3.19
N GLN A 95 21.00 12.71 -4.13
CA GLN A 95 21.33 12.85 -5.55
C GLN A 95 20.12 13.24 -6.38
N ASP A 96 19.02 12.48 -6.27
CA ASP A 96 17.81 12.70 -7.07
C ASP A 96 16.97 13.86 -6.50
N ARG A 97 17.15 14.21 -5.21
CA ARG A 97 16.52 15.35 -4.52
C ARG A 97 15.01 15.34 -4.64
N VAL A 98 14.43 14.19 -4.34
CA VAL A 98 12.96 14.01 -4.42
C VAL A 98 12.22 14.85 -3.38
N ASP A 99 11.01 15.30 -3.72
CA ASP A 99 10.15 16.13 -2.88
C ASP A 99 9.42 15.31 -1.82
N ALA A 100 9.03 14.08 -2.17
CA ALA A 100 8.38 13.12 -1.28
C ALA A 100 8.77 11.69 -1.68
N ILE A 101 8.48 10.72 -0.78
CA ILE A 101 8.79 9.30 -1.01
C ILE A 101 7.53 8.47 -0.81
N ILE A 102 7.26 7.55 -1.73
CA ILE A 102 6.26 6.49 -1.62
C ILE A 102 7.00 5.15 -1.77
N GLY A 103 6.89 4.24 -0.80
CA GLY A 103 7.58 2.96 -0.95
C GLY A 103 7.83 2.22 0.36
N GLY A 104 8.86 1.37 0.33
CA GLY A 104 9.12 0.46 1.43
C GLY A 104 8.07 -0.64 1.48
N THR A 105 8.05 -1.48 0.43
CA THR A 105 7.11 -2.61 0.27
C THR A 105 7.02 -3.50 1.51
N THR A 106 8.14 -3.73 2.19
CA THR A 106 8.16 -4.57 3.39
C THR A 106 8.45 -3.75 4.66
N THR A 107 7.95 -4.24 5.80
CA THR A 107 8.24 -3.63 7.11
C THR A 107 9.73 -3.51 7.37
N GLY A 108 10.52 -4.51 6.97
CA GLY A 108 11.98 -4.49 7.15
C GLY A 108 12.66 -3.36 6.37
N GLU A 109 12.24 -3.12 5.14
CA GLU A 109 12.74 -2.03 4.28
C GLU A 109 12.34 -0.66 4.83
N THR A 110 11.05 -0.50 5.19
CA THR A 110 10.53 0.73 5.78
C THR A 110 11.27 1.09 7.07
N MET A 111 11.35 0.18 8.01
CA MET A 111 12.01 0.43 9.32
C MET A 111 13.48 0.78 9.19
N ALA A 112 14.17 0.25 8.17
CA ALA A 112 15.58 0.52 7.93
C ALA A 112 15.85 1.97 7.49
N VAL A 113 14.86 2.66 6.91
CA VAL A 113 15.03 3.99 6.29
C VAL A 113 14.38 5.13 7.10
N ILE A 114 13.52 4.84 8.06
CA ILE A 114 12.79 5.85 8.84
C ILE A 114 13.71 6.96 9.36
N LYS A 115 14.84 6.61 9.98
CA LYS A 115 15.78 7.60 10.51
C LYS A 115 16.38 8.52 9.44
N LEU A 116 16.54 8.03 8.20
CA LEU A 116 17.06 8.82 7.09
C LEU A 116 16.03 9.84 6.64
N VAL A 117 14.79 9.41 6.49
CA VAL A 117 13.65 10.23 6.07
C VAL A 117 13.34 11.32 7.10
N GLU A 118 13.28 10.94 8.39
CA GLU A 118 13.07 11.89 9.50
C GLU A 118 14.18 12.96 9.55
N LYS A 119 15.44 12.57 9.36
CA LYS A 119 16.57 13.50 9.31
C LYS A 119 16.52 14.43 8.09
N ALA A 120 16.06 13.91 6.95
CA ALA A 120 15.97 14.68 5.71
C ALA A 120 14.72 15.57 5.65
N GLU A 121 13.79 15.40 6.61
CA GLU A 121 12.53 16.13 6.67
C GLU A 121 11.74 16.02 5.35
N ARG A 122 11.56 14.79 4.85
CA ARG A 122 10.79 14.49 3.64
C ARG A 122 9.55 13.67 3.95
N PRO A 123 8.37 14.06 3.44
CA PRO A 123 7.17 13.24 3.54
C PRO A 123 7.43 11.85 2.96
N PHE A 124 7.14 10.82 3.74
CA PHE A 124 7.30 9.43 3.36
C PHE A 124 6.01 8.67 3.64
N ILE A 125 5.40 8.10 2.60
CA ILE A 125 4.23 7.24 2.71
C ILE A 125 4.68 5.80 2.48
N SER A 126 4.68 5.00 3.55
CA SER A 126 5.07 3.60 3.53
C SER A 126 3.96 2.71 2.98
N LEU A 127 4.35 1.70 2.19
CA LEU A 127 3.45 0.66 1.66
C LEU A 127 3.50 -0.64 2.46
N ALA A 128 4.06 -0.61 3.68
CA ALA A 128 4.19 -1.78 4.54
C ALA A 128 3.13 -1.85 5.65
N GLY A 129 2.75 -3.08 6.05
CA GLY A 129 1.57 -3.35 6.88
C GLY A 129 1.76 -3.23 8.41
N ALA A 130 2.99 -3.17 8.96
CA ALA A 130 3.17 -3.23 10.42
C ALA A 130 2.78 -1.94 11.15
N SER A 131 2.15 -2.08 12.30
CA SER A 131 1.76 -0.98 13.20
C SER A 131 2.96 -0.19 13.73
N VAL A 132 4.09 -0.85 13.98
CA VAL A 132 5.33 -0.24 14.49
C VAL A 132 5.88 0.89 13.59
N ILE A 133 5.44 0.96 12.34
CA ILE A 133 5.85 2.01 11.40
C ILE A 133 5.35 3.39 11.86
N ILE A 134 4.12 3.44 12.38
CA ILE A 134 3.44 4.67 12.79
C ILE A 134 3.13 4.73 14.29
N ASP A 135 3.31 3.65 15.03
CA ASP A 135 3.12 3.61 16.47
C ASP A 135 4.46 3.29 17.17
N PRO A 136 5.03 4.27 17.93
CA PRO A 136 4.56 5.65 18.04
C PRO A 136 4.67 6.44 16.73
N VAL A 137 3.84 7.48 16.57
CA VAL A 137 3.85 8.38 15.41
C VAL A 137 5.25 8.96 15.17
N LYS A 138 5.64 9.06 13.92
CA LYS A 138 6.88 9.67 13.45
C LYS A 138 6.54 10.82 12.53
N LYS A 139 7.18 11.96 12.73
CA LYS A 139 6.79 13.25 12.15
C LYS A 139 6.65 13.24 10.63
N TRP A 140 7.51 12.49 9.93
CA TRP A 140 7.59 12.51 8.47
C TRP A 140 7.11 11.20 7.83
N VAL A 141 6.61 10.24 8.62
CA VAL A 141 6.24 8.91 8.15
C VAL A 141 4.74 8.68 8.25
N PHE A 142 4.12 8.42 7.13
CA PHE A 142 2.73 8.03 6.94
C PHE A 142 2.67 6.63 6.36
N LYS A 143 1.48 6.04 6.27
CA LYS A 143 1.27 4.78 5.56
C LYS A 143 -0.17 4.68 5.04
N THR A 144 -0.36 3.85 4.03
CA THR A 144 -1.69 3.55 3.48
C THR A 144 -2.17 2.13 3.81
N PRO A 145 -1.33 1.08 3.84
CA PRO A 145 -1.82 -0.24 4.22
C PRO A 145 -2.42 -0.24 5.63
N HIS A 146 -3.47 -0.98 5.82
CA HIS A 146 -3.99 -1.32 7.14
C HIS A 146 -2.88 -1.88 8.04
N THR A 147 -3.03 -1.77 9.37
CA THR A 147 -2.05 -2.35 10.29
C THR A 147 -2.33 -3.82 10.58
N ASP A 148 -1.26 -4.55 10.90
CA ASP A 148 -1.36 -5.91 11.44
C ASP A 148 -2.16 -5.96 12.75
N ARG A 149 -2.15 -4.89 13.57
CA ARG A 149 -3.01 -4.75 14.75
C ARG A 149 -4.49 -4.76 14.37
N MET A 150 -4.90 -3.94 13.41
CA MET A 150 -6.27 -3.91 12.89
C MET A 150 -6.68 -5.26 12.31
N ALA A 151 -5.76 -5.94 11.63
CA ALA A 151 -6.01 -7.28 11.08
C ALA A 151 -6.29 -8.31 12.18
N VAL A 152 -5.48 -8.30 13.25
CA VAL A 152 -5.70 -9.16 14.43
C VAL A 152 -7.04 -8.86 15.09
N GLU A 153 -7.36 -7.59 15.30
CA GLU A 153 -8.64 -7.17 15.88
C GLU A 153 -9.83 -7.68 15.05
N LYS A 154 -9.77 -7.57 13.71
CA LYS A 154 -10.81 -8.05 12.81
C LYS A 154 -10.95 -9.57 12.87
N VAL A 155 -9.82 -10.31 12.85
CA VAL A 155 -9.81 -11.78 13.00
C VAL A 155 -10.37 -12.21 14.35
N TYR A 156 -9.95 -11.58 15.44
CA TYR A 156 -10.41 -11.92 16.77
C TYR A 156 -11.90 -11.60 16.99
N ALA A 157 -12.39 -10.52 16.38
CA ALA A 157 -13.83 -10.23 16.37
C ALA A 157 -14.62 -11.34 15.63
N ASP A 158 -14.11 -11.86 14.51
CA ASP A 158 -14.72 -12.98 13.78
C ASP A 158 -14.65 -14.28 14.61
N MET A 159 -13.50 -14.60 15.18
CA MET A 159 -13.34 -15.76 16.08
C MET A 159 -14.32 -15.73 17.24
N LYS A 160 -14.49 -14.56 17.89
CA LYS A 160 -15.45 -14.38 18.97
C LYS A 160 -16.90 -14.60 18.50
N LYS A 161 -17.25 -14.10 17.32
CA LYS A 161 -18.56 -14.28 16.69
C LYS A 161 -18.84 -15.78 16.40
N GLU A 162 -17.79 -16.52 16.00
CA GLU A 162 -17.87 -17.96 15.76
C GLU A 162 -17.79 -18.83 17.05
N GLY A 163 -17.70 -18.20 18.25
CA GLY A 163 -17.64 -18.89 19.53
C GLY A 163 -16.28 -19.53 19.84
N VAL A 164 -15.22 -19.14 19.16
CA VAL A 164 -13.84 -19.60 19.42
C VAL A 164 -13.33 -18.98 20.72
N THR A 165 -12.68 -19.79 21.56
CA THR A 165 -12.07 -19.36 22.84
C THR A 165 -10.61 -19.83 22.99
N GLU A 166 -10.18 -20.86 22.28
CA GLU A 166 -8.82 -21.42 22.36
C GLU A 166 -8.15 -21.45 20.98
N ILE A 167 -7.01 -20.77 20.87
CA ILE A 167 -6.34 -20.52 19.58
C ILE A 167 -4.87 -20.93 19.60
N GLY A 168 -4.34 -21.21 18.41
CA GLY A 168 -2.92 -21.31 18.13
C GLY A 168 -2.44 -20.14 17.28
N LEU A 169 -1.20 -19.75 17.47
CA LEU A 169 -0.52 -18.76 16.63
C LEU A 169 0.64 -19.43 15.90
N ILE A 170 0.82 -19.08 14.63
CA ILE A 170 2.00 -19.45 13.85
C ILE A 170 2.47 -18.25 13.04
N GLY A 171 3.77 -17.92 13.11
CA GLY A 171 4.34 -16.80 12.38
C GLY A 171 5.83 -16.96 12.10
N GLY A 172 6.35 -16.13 11.22
CA GLY A 172 7.76 -16.11 10.87
C GLY A 172 8.62 -15.20 11.76
N SER A 173 9.87 -15.06 11.36
CA SER A 173 10.87 -14.23 12.06
C SER A 173 11.05 -12.84 11.45
N GLY A 174 10.29 -12.47 10.40
CA GLY A 174 10.32 -11.18 9.74
C GLY A 174 9.75 -10.05 10.62
N GLY A 175 10.00 -8.79 10.24
CA GLY A 175 9.50 -7.64 10.99
C GLY A 175 7.97 -7.57 11.05
N PHE A 176 7.31 -7.85 9.94
CA PHE A 176 5.85 -7.91 9.86
C PHE A 176 5.28 -9.07 10.70
N ASP A 177 5.87 -10.27 10.56
CA ASP A 177 5.39 -11.48 11.26
C ASP A 177 5.47 -11.32 12.77
N LYS A 178 6.60 -10.78 13.26
CA LYS A 178 6.81 -10.49 14.69
C LYS A 178 5.85 -9.43 15.22
N SER A 179 5.58 -8.39 14.43
CA SER A 179 4.62 -7.35 14.79
C SER A 179 3.21 -7.95 14.93
N CYS A 180 2.79 -8.78 13.97
CA CYS A 180 1.51 -9.47 14.01
C CYS A 180 1.40 -10.42 15.22
N LEU A 181 2.40 -11.27 15.48
CA LEU A 181 2.42 -12.17 16.65
C LEU A 181 2.32 -11.38 17.95
N LYS A 182 3.08 -10.31 18.10
CA LYS A 182 3.03 -9.44 19.28
C LYS A 182 1.64 -8.84 19.49
N ASN A 183 1.03 -8.26 18.45
CA ASN A 183 -0.32 -7.73 18.52
C ASN A 183 -1.35 -8.82 18.85
N ALA A 184 -1.19 -10.03 18.30
CA ALA A 184 -2.06 -11.16 18.60
C ALA A 184 -1.97 -11.56 20.08
N GLU A 185 -0.76 -11.64 20.64
CA GLU A 185 -0.55 -11.95 22.06
C GLU A 185 -1.12 -10.87 22.99
N GLU A 186 -0.92 -9.60 22.65
CA GLU A 186 -1.42 -8.47 23.46
C GLU A 186 -2.95 -8.36 23.47
N LEU A 187 -3.60 -8.69 22.36
CA LEU A 187 -5.04 -8.49 22.18
C LEU A 187 -5.89 -9.68 22.61
N ALA A 188 -5.36 -10.90 22.66
CA ALA A 188 -6.15 -12.12 22.87
C ALA A 188 -7.08 -12.06 24.08
N GLY A 189 -6.58 -11.61 25.23
CA GLY A 189 -7.36 -11.52 26.46
C GLY A 189 -8.55 -10.57 26.36
N SER A 190 -8.45 -9.48 25.63
CA SER A 190 -9.53 -8.49 25.45
C SER A 190 -10.68 -9.03 24.59
N TYR A 191 -10.41 -10.04 23.77
CA TYR A 191 -11.41 -10.74 22.97
C TYR A 191 -11.92 -12.04 23.61
N GLY A 192 -11.44 -12.39 24.83
CA GLY A 192 -11.82 -13.61 25.51
C GLY A 192 -11.16 -14.87 24.91
N LEU A 193 -10.02 -14.69 24.24
CA LEU A 193 -9.27 -15.78 23.62
C LEU A 193 -8.11 -16.20 24.51
N THR A 194 -7.87 -17.51 24.56
CA THR A 194 -6.71 -18.13 25.23
C THR A 194 -5.77 -18.69 24.18
N ILE A 195 -4.53 -18.21 24.16
CA ILE A 195 -3.48 -18.77 23.29
C ILE A 195 -2.93 -20.02 23.93
N LYS A 196 -3.14 -21.18 23.29
CA LYS A 196 -2.68 -22.49 23.77
C LYS A 196 -1.28 -22.85 23.28
N ALA A 197 -0.90 -22.31 22.10
CA ALA A 197 0.41 -22.52 21.50
C ALA A 197 0.79 -21.35 20.60
N THR A 198 2.06 -20.97 20.63
CA THR A 198 2.67 -20.06 19.67
C THR A 198 3.89 -20.72 19.06
N GLU A 199 3.88 -20.91 17.75
CA GLU A 199 4.97 -21.55 17.02
C GLU A 199 5.56 -20.61 15.98
N GLN A 200 6.85 -20.79 15.69
CA GLN A 200 7.56 -19.97 14.72
C GLN A 200 8.19 -20.83 13.63
N TYR A 201 8.20 -20.32 12.40
CA TYR A 201 8.94 -20.89 11.29
C TYR A 201 10.13 -19.99 10.91
N GLY A 202 11.17 -20.61 10.36
CA GLY A 202 12.37 -19.95 9.88
C GLY A 202 12.23 -19.37 8.47
N LYS A 203 13.10 -18.43 8.13
CA LYS A 203 13.17 -17.93 6.76
C LYS A 203 13.63 -19.03 5.80
N GLY A 204 12.78 -19.42 4.87
CA GLY A 204 13.06 -20.46 3.90
C GLY A 204 12.56 -21.86 4.29
N ASP A 205 11.86 -21.99 5.40
CA ASP A 205 11.18 -23.24 5.73
C ASP A 205 10.15 -23.57 4.64
N THR A 206 10.21 -24.81 4.16
CA THR A 206 9.31 -25.36 3.14
C THR A 206 8.33 -26.36 3.69
N ASP A 207 8.41 -26.64 5.00
CA ASP A 207 7.52 -27.53 5.74
C ASP A 207 7.27 -26.98 7.14
N MET A 208 6.00 -26.76 7.48
CA MET A 208 5.53 -26.27 8.78
C MET A 208 4.74 -27.33 9.55
N THR A 209 4.79 -28.59 9.09
CA THR A 209 4.14 -29.75 9.75
C THR A 209 4.56 -29.88 11.21
N PRO A 210 5.85 -29.74 11.60
CA PRO A 210 6.23 -29.83 13.01
C PRO A 210 5.56 -28.81 13.91
N GLN A 211 5.50 -27.55 13.47
CA GLN A 211 4.88 -26.44 14.20
C GLN A 211 3.35 -26.67 14.31
N LEU A 212 2.69 -26.99 13.21
CA LEU A 212 1.26 -27.24 13.17
C LEU A 212 0.86 -28.49 13.98
N THR A 213 1.74 -29.51 14.06
CA THR A 213 1.50 -30.69 14.92
C THR A 213 1.49 -30.30 16.39
N LYS A 214 2.37 -29.45 16.84
CA LYS A 214 2.36 -28.94 18.24
C LYS A 214 1.09 -28.12 18.54
N ILE A 215 0.69 -27.25 17.60
CA ILE A 215 -0.56 -26.49 17.71
C ILE A 215 -1.76 -27.43 17.78
N ARG A 216 -1.84 -28.46 16.91
CA ARG A 216 -2.90 -29.50 16.96
C ARG A 216 -2.96 -30.19 18.31
N ASN A 217 -1.80 -30.61 18.85
CA ASN A 217 -1.73 -31.32 20.12
C ASN A 217 -2.11 -30.42 21.32
N ALA A 218 -2.08 -29.11 21.18
CA ALA A 218 -2.56 -28.16 22.19
C ALA A 218 -4.10 -28.05 22.24
N GLY A 219 -4.83 -28.67 21.29
CA GLY A 219 -6.31 -28.75 21.29
C GLY A 219 -6.98 -27.41 20.96
N VAL A 220 -6.50 -26.71 19.95
CA VAL A 220 -7.02 -25.40 19.55
C VAL A 220 -8.26 -25.51 18.65
N GLN A 221 -9.13 -24.52 18.71
CA GLN A 221 -10.33 -24.37 17.89
C GLN A 221 -10.08 -23.59 16.60
N ALA A 222 -9.06 -22.74 16.57
CA ALA A 222 -8.64 -21.98 15.40
C ALA A 222 -7.14 -21.70 15.44
N VAL A 223 -6.57 -21.42 14.28
CA VAL A 223 -5.18 -20.99 14.14
C VAL A 223 -5.11 -19.66 13.41
N LEU A 224 -4.35 -18.70 13.93
CA LEU A 224 -4.00 -17.47 13.24
C LEU A 224 -2.57 -17.57 12.68
N PHE A 225 -2.45 -17.45 11.37
CA PHE A 225 -1.19 -17.33 10.67
C PHE A 225 -0.79 -15.84 10.55
N CYS A 226 0.40 -15.52 11.06
CA CYS A 226 1.05 -14.22 10.98
C CYS A 226 2.23 -14.27 10.00
N GLY A 227 1.99 -13.92 8.74
CA GLY A 227 3.01 -13.98 7.70
C GLY A 227 2.50 -13.56 6.33
N PHE A 228 3.30 -13.79 5.31
CA PHE A 228 2.95 -13.46 3.92
C PHE A 228 3.75 -14.32 2.92
N GLY A 229 3.40 -14.21 1.63
CA GLY A 229 4.13 -14.83 0.53
C GLY A 229 4.07 -16.36 0.51
N ALA A 230 5.18 -17.01 0.19
CA ALA A 230 5.23 -18.49 0.08
C ALA A 230 4.81 -19.20 1.38
N ALA A 231 5.10 -18.61 2.54
CA ALA A 231 4.72 -19.16 3.83
C ALA A 231 3.21 -19.32 3.99
N SER A 232 2.41 -18.39 3.45
CA SER A 232 0.94 -18.48 3.44
C SER A 232 0.45 -19.76 2.76
N THR A 233 1.01 -20.07 1.61
CA THR A 233 0.70 -21.30 0.84
C THR A 233 1.15 -22.56 1.57
N ILE A 234 2.35 -22.55 2.13
CA ILE A 234 2.94 -23.71 2.82
C ILE A 234 2.12 -24.05 4.07
N VAL A 235 1.88 -23.09 4.94
CA VAL A 235 1.12 -23.32 6.18
C VAL A 235 -0.29 -23.84 5.87
N THR A 236 -0.95 -23.27 4.86
CA THR A 236 -2.30 -23.69 4.46
C THR A 236 -2.34 -25.12 3.95
N LYS A 237 -1.39 -25.50 3.09
CA LYS A 237 -1.27 -26.89 2.61
C LYS A 237 -0.97 -27.88 3.74
N ASN A 238 -0.01 -27.55 4.60
CA ASN A 238 0.32 -28.42 5.73
C ASN A 238 -0.84 -28.51 6.74
N TYR A 239 -1.57 -27.41 6.97
CA TYR A 239 -2.77 -27.40 7.80
C TYR A 239 -3.82 -28.40 7.29
N ALA A 240 -4.13 -28.35 6.01
CA ALA A 240 -5.07 -29.27 5.36
C ALA A 240 -4.56 -30.71 5.36
N GLN A 241 -3.28 -30.97 5.06
CA GLN A 241 -2.66 -32.27 5.07
C GLN A 241 -2.70 -32.97 6.45
N LEU A 242 -2.56 -32.19 7.52
CA LEU A 242 -2.64 -32.66 8.89
C LEU A 242 -4.08 -32.95 9.35
N GLY A 243 -5.08 -32.55 8.57
CA GLY A 243 -6.50 -32.73 8.93
C GLY A 243 -6.87 -31.94 10.21
N LEU A 244 -6.35 -30.75 10.42
CA LEU A 244 -6.76 -29.91 11.56
C LEU A 244 -8.23 -29.53 11.40
N GLU A 245 -9.05 -29.80 12.42
CA GLU A 245 -10.51 -29.60 12.37
C GLU A 245 -10.92 -28.13 12.59
N GLY A 246 -10.06 -27.31 13.22
CA GLY A 246 -10.33 -25.90 13.51
C GLY A 246 -10.32 -25.03 12.24
N ARG A 247 -10.66 -23.75 12.39
CA ARG A 247 -10.57 -22.79 11.30
C ARG A 247 -9.18 -22.20 11.19
N LEU A 248 -8.66 -22.11 9.97
CA LEU A 248 -7.44 -21.36 9.67
C LEU A 248 -7.78 -19.93 9.30
N TYR A 249 -7.21 -18.99 10.03
CA TYR A 249 -7.24 -17.57 9.73
C TYR A 249 -5.86 -17.10 9.28
N HIS A 250 -5.84 -16.21 8.32
CA HIS A 250 -4.64 -15.50 7.93
C HIS A 250 -4.75 -14.02 8.29
N ASN A 251 -3.62 -13.36 8.44
CA ASN A 251 -3.57 -11.91 8.43
C ASN A 251 -3.69 -11.38 6.98
N HIS A 252 -3.76 -10.06 6.83
CA HIS A 252 -3.92 -9.38 5.52
C HIS A 252 -2.72 -9.52 4.57
N GLY A 253 -1.57 -10.00 5.02
CA GLY A 253 -0.41 -10.28 4.15
C GLY A 253 -0.65 -11.40 3.12
N SER A 254 -1.75 -12.14 3.26
CA SER A 254 -2.17 -13.19 2.33
C SER A 254 -3.22 -12.75 1.30
N CYS A 255 -3.60 -11.47 1.25
CA CYS A 255 -4.63 -10.93 0.36
C CYS A 255 -4.17 -10.84 -1.09
N SER A 256 -3.94 -11.97 -1.73
CA SER A 256 -3.58 -12.05 -3.15
C SER A 256 -4.17 -13.27 -3.82
N LYS A 257 -4.50 -13.17 -5.09
CA LYS A 257 -4.94 -14.33 -5.90
C LYS A 257 -3.88 -15.43 -5.93
N ARG A 258 -2.60 -15.05 -5.94
CA ARG A 258 -1.46 -16.00 -5.88
C ARG A 258 -1.50 -16.91 -4.65
N PHE A 259 -1.99 -16.42 -3.51
CA PHE A 259 -2.21 -17.25 -2.33
C PHE A 259 -3.24 -18.34 -2.61
N ILE A 260 -4.41 -17.98 -3.16
CA ILE A 260 -5.49 -18.93 -3.48
C ILE A 260 -5.00 -19.96 -4.49
N GLU A 261 -4.39 -19.51 -5.58
CA GLU A 261 -3.85 -20.39 -6.63
C GLU A 261 -2.76 -21.31 -6.09
N GLY A 262 -1.83 -20.74 -5.31
CA GLY A 262 -0.75 -21.49 -4.70
C GLY A 262 -1.22 -22.57 -3.71
N ALA A 263 -2.21 -22.26 -2.89
CA ALA A 263 -2.76 -23.19 -1.91
C ALA A 263 -3.77 -24.19 -2.54
N GLY A 264 -4.44 -23.77 -3.64
CA GLY A 264 -5.45 -24.59 -4.34
C GLY A 264 -6.61 -24.96 -3.41
N ALA A 265 -7.05 -26.19 -3.47
CA ALA A 265 -8.16 -26.70 -2.65
C ALA A 265 -7.92 -26.56 -1.13
N ALA A 266 -6.67 -26.48 -0.68
CA ALA A 266 -6.35 -26.28 0.73
C ALA A 266 -6.74 -24.89 1.25
N ALA A 267 -6.91 -23.90 0.36
CA ALA A 267 -7.33 -22.55 0.75
C ALA A 267 -8.82 -22.46 1.10
N GLU A 268 -9.63 -23.43 0.70
CA GLU A 268 -11.08 -23.41 0.90
C GLU A 268 -11.45 -23.23 2.37
N GLY A 269 -12.30 -22.25 2.69
CA GLY A 269 -12.71 -21.92 4.05
C GLY A 269 -11.72 -21.10 4.88
N VAL A 270 -10.54 -20.78 4.35
CA VAL A 270 -9.61 -19.84 5.01
C VAL A 270 -10.25 -18.47 5.08
N ARG A 271 -10.23 -17.83 6.27
CA ARG A 271 -10.70 -16.46 6.47
C ARG A 271 -9.56 -15.48 6.72
N LEU A 272 -9.70 -14.27 6.22
CA LEU A 272 -8.74 -13.20 6.44
C LEU A 272 -9.35 -11.81 6.21
N PRO A 273 -8.84 -10.77 6.88
CA PRO A 273 -9.21 -9.40 6.57
C PRO A 273 -8.44 -8.92 5.32
N CYS A 274 -9.14 -8.28 4.40
CA CYS A 274 -8.55 -7.65 3.22
C CYS A 274 -9.11 -6.24 2.99
N ALA A 275 -8.40 -5.43 2.20
CA ALA A 275 -8.96 -4.19 1.67
C ALA A 275 -10.19 -4.46 0.79
N ALA A 276 -11.07 -3.49 0.70
CA ALA A 276 -12.30 -3.56 -0.08
C ALA A 276 -12.06 -3.82 -1.58
N LEU A 277 -10.91 -3.40 -2.09
CA LEU A 277 -10.54 -3.48 -3.51
C LEU A 277 -10.77 -4.85 -4.13
N VAL A 278 -10.30 -5.92 -3.48
CA VAL A 278 -10.34 -7.29 -4.04
C VAL A 278 -11.74 -7.91 -4.08
N VAL A 279 -12.74 -7.22 -3.55
CA VAL A 279 -14.16 -7.59 -3.57
C VAL A 279 -15.06 -6.39 -3.91
N ALA A 280 -14.52 -5.39 -4.62
CA ALA A 280 -15.24 -4.15 -4.92
C ALA A 280 -16.57 -4.39 -5.64
N ASP A 281 -16.65 -5.41 -6.49
CA ASP A 281 -17.89 -5.83 -7.17
C ASP A 281 -18.94 -6.44 -6.24
N GLN A 282 -18.54 -6.98 -5.08
CA GLN A 282 -19.40 -7.59 -4.07
C GLN A 282 -19.86 -6.62 -2.97
N LEU A 283 -19.28 -5.41 -2.93
CA LEU A 283 -19.69 -4.39 -1.95
C LEU A 283 -21.12 -3.90 -2.23
N PRO A 284 -21.86 -3.46 -1.19
CA PRO A 284 -23.13 -2.76 -1.36
C PRO A 284 -23.03 -1.61 -2.37
N GLU A 285 -24.12 -1.31 -3.07
CA GLU A 285 -24.14 -0.24 -4.09
C GLU A 285 -23.86 1.15 -3.50
N ASP A 286 -24.19 1.36 -2.25
CA ASP A 286 -24.00 2.59 -1.48
C ASP A 286 -22.66 2.64 -0.73
N ASP A 287 -21.84 1.60 -0.80
CA ASP A 287 -20.49 1.63 -0.22
C ASP A 287 -19.60 2.59 -1.02
N PRO A 288 -19.05 3.65 -0.40
CA PRO A 288 -18.30 4.68 -1.11
C PRO A 288 -17.01 4.14 -1.76
N GLN A 289 -16.46 3.03 -1.27
CA GLN A 289 -15.26 2.41 -1.84
C GLN A 289 -15.54 1.62 -3.12
N ARG A 290 -16.82 1.24 -3.37
CA ARG A 290 -17.20 0.46 -4.55
C ARG A 290 -16.81 1.16 -5.85
N ALA A 291 -17.17 2.43 -5.99
CA ALA A 291 -16.94 3.18 -7.23
C ALA A 291 -15.44 3.37 -7.51
N VAL A 292 -14.65 3.78 -6.51
CA VAL A 292 -13.22 3.98 -6.67
C VAL A 292 -12.49 2.65 -6.91
N GLY A 293 -12.90 1.58 -6.25
CA GLY A 293 -12.35 0.24 -6.44
C GLY A 293 -12.59 -0.28 -7.86
N LEU A 294 -13.83 -0.19 -8.37
CA LEU A 294 -14.16 -0.61 -9.73
C LEU A 294 -13.41 0.20 -10.80
N ALA A 295 -13.28 1.52 -10.61
CA ALA A 295 -12.51 2.37 -11.53
C ALA A 295 -11.01 2.03 -11.54
N TYR A 296 -10.44 1.70 -10.37
CA TYR A 296 -9.06 1.23 -10.29
C TYR A 296 -8.88 -0.12 -11.00
N ILE A 297 -9.79 -1.09 -10.77
CA ILE A 297 -9.78 -2.41 -11.40
C ILE A 297 -9.78 -2.24 -12.93
N GLU A 298 -10.76 -1.51 -13.47
CA GLU A 298 -10.86 -1.26 -14.91
C GLU A 298 -9.58 -0.67 -15.49
N ALA A 299 -9.03 0.34 -14.85
CA ALA A 299 -7.83 1.02 -15.32
C ALA A 299 -6.58 0.12 -15.30
N TYR A 300 -6.40 -0.64 -14.21
CA TYR A 300 -5.24 -1.52 -14.02
C TYR A 300 -5.30 -2.71 -14.97
N GLU A 301 -6.44 -3.39 -15.05
CA GLU A 301 -6.64 -4.54 -15.93
C GLU A 301 -6.55 -4.18 -17.40
N ALA A 302 -7.06 -3.00 -17.79
CA ALA A 302 -6.91 -2.49 -19.16
C ALA A 302 -5.44 -2.21 -19.52
N ALA A 303 -4.64 -1.75 -18.57
CA ALA A 303 -3.23 -1.42 -18.81
C ALA A 303 -2.32 -2.65 -18.85
N TYR A 304 -2.56 -3.64 -17.99
CA TYR A 304 -1.64 -4.75 -17.77
C TYR A 304 -2.19 -6.14 -18.11
N GLY A 305 -3.51 -6.30 -18.30
CA GLY A 305 -4.15 -7.60 -18.52
C GLY A 305 -4.03 -8.56 -17.34
N GLU A 306 -3.82 -8.02 -16.14
CA GLU A 306 -3.63 -8.77 -14.89
C GLU A 306 -4.69 -8.38 -13.87
N GLU A 307 -5.13 -9.33 -13.02
CA GLU A 307 -6.02 -9.02 -11.90
C GLU A 307 -5.35 -8.09 -10.89
N VAL A 308 -6.13 -7.22 -10.29
CA VAL A 308 -5.64 -6.29 -9.24
C VAL A 308 -5.23 -7.03 -7.97
N SER A 309 -4.40 -6.39 -7.18
CA SER A 309 -4.08 -6.82 -5.82
C SER A 309 -4.21 -5.68 -4.83
N THR A 310 -4.48 -6.01 -3.56
CA THR A 310 -4.47 -5.06 -2.44
C THR A 310 -3.20 -4.19 -2.44
N PHE A 311 -2.06 -4.77 -2.81
CA PHE A 311 -0.75 -4.09 -2.74
C PHE A 311 -0.64 -2.96 -3.77
N GLY A 312 -1.14 -3.15 -4.99
CA GLY A 312 -1.29 -2.04 -5.94
C GLY A 312 -2.21 -0.95 -5.41
N GLY A 313 -3.29 -1.33 -4.73
CA GLY A 313 -4.21 -0.40 -4.07
C GLY A 313 -3.52 0.51 -3.04
N HIS A 314 -2.60 -0.02 -2.24
CA HIS A 314 -1.82 0.77 -1.28
C HIS A 314 -1.03 1.89 -1.97
N ALA A 315 -0.43 1.60 -3.12
CA ALA A 315 0.32 2.57 -3.90
C ALA A 315 -0.60 3.61 -4.57
N TYR A 316 -1.80 3.20 -5.01
CA TYR A 316 -2.83 4.10 -5.50
C TYR A 316 -3.21 5.14 -4.45
N ASP A 317 -3.61 4.69 -3.27
CA ASP A 317 -4.01 5.59 -2.19
C ASP A 317 -2.86 6.49 -1.75
N ALA A 318 -1.62 5.97 -1.68
CA ALA A 318 -0.45 6.76 -1.33
C ALA A 318 -0.18 7.89 -2.32
N LEU A 319 -0.30 7.62 -3.62
CA LEU A 319 -0.10 8.61 -4.67
C LEU A 319 -1.18 9.71 -4.59
N PHE A 320 -2.46 9.33 -4.49
CA PHE A 320 -3.54 10.31 -4.47
C PHE A 320 -3.63 11.09 -3.16
N LEU A 321 -3.26 10.52 -2.03
CA LEU A 321 -3.10 11.24 -0.77
C LEU A 321 -1.98 12.29 -0.88
N LEU A 322 -0.84 11.92 -1.50
CA LEU A 322 0.28 12.83 -1.71
C LEU A 322 -0.10 13.96 -2.69
N VAL A 323 -0.71 13.63 -3.82
CA VAL A 323 -1.18 14.62 -4.81
C VAL A 323 -2.14 15.61 -4.17
N GLY A 324 -3.19 15.13 -3.50
CA GLY A 324 -4.14 15.99 -2.80
C GLY A 324 -3.50 16.82 -1.68
N ALA A 325 -2.44 16.33 -1.04
CA ALA A 325 -1.67 17.10 -0.05
C ALA A 325 -0.86 18.22 -0.72
N ILE A 326 -0.22 17.96 -1.86
CA ILE A 326 0.52 18.96 -2.65
C ILE A 326 -0.43 20.06 -3.13
N GLU A 327 -1.61 19.69 -3.63
CA GLU A 327 -2.64 20.64 -4.06
C GLU A 327 -3.11 21.53 -2.90
N ARG A 328 -3.41 20.95 -1.73
CA ARG A 328 -3.81 21.69 -0.52
C ARG A 328 -2.69 22.57 0.04
N ALA A 329 -1.44 22.15 -0.12
CA ALA A 329 -0.26 22.92 0.27
C ALA A 329 0.06 24.08 -0.71
N GLY A 330 -0.48 24.02 -1.96
CA GLY A 330 -0.18 24.97 -3.02
C GLY A 330 1.22 24.80 -3.62
N GLY A 331 1.84 23.62 -3.46
CA GLY A 331 3.18 23.29 -3.96
C GLY A 331 3.82 22.13 -3.22
N ALA A 332 5.06 21.81 -3.58
CA ALA A 332 5.78 20.63 -3.07
C ALA A 332 6.72 20.95 -1.88
N ASP A 333 6.52 22.06 -1.15
CA ASP A 333 7.29 22.29 0.09
C ASP A 333 7.06 21.17 1.09
N PRO A 334 8.13 20.47 1.54
CA PRO A 334 7.97 19.26 2.34
C PRO A 334 7.19 19.46 3.64
N ALA A 335 7.39 20.59 4.33
CA ALA A 335 6.70 20.86 5.59
C ALA A 335 5.21 21.14 5.36
N ALA A 336 4.89 21.92 4.34
CA ALA A 336 3.52 22.22 3.97
C ALA A 336 2.76 20.97 3.49
N VAL A 337 3.42 20.07 2.72
CA VAL A 337 2.86 18.81 2.26
C VAL A 337 2.61 17.86 3.44
N ARG A 338 3.55 17.74 4.38
CA ARG A 338 3.34 16.95 5.62
C ARG A 338 2.13 17.45 6.39
N ASP A 339 2.07 18.76 6.65
CA ASP A 339 0.94 19.36 7.39
C ASP A 339 -0.39 19.17 6.64
N ALA A 340 -0.35 19.16 5.31
CA ALA A 340 -1.53 18.89 4.47
C ALA A 340 -1.94 17.41 4.52
N LEU A 341 -0.99 16.46 4.63
CA LEU A 341 -1.29 15.04 4.86
C LEU A 341 -2.01 14.84 6.20
N GLU A 342 -1.52 15.44 7.29
CA GLU A 342 -2.16 15.38 8.62
C GLU A 342 -3.58 15.99 8.62
N ARG A 343 -3.88 16.89 7.70
CA ARG A 343 -5.21 17.49 7.53
C ARG A 343 -6.12 16.73 6.56
N THR A 344 -5.72 15.56 6.08
CA THR A 344 -6.57 14.74 5.21
C THR A 344 -7.87 14.35 5.94
N ARG A 345 -9.01 14.58 5.30
CA ARG A 345 -10.35 14.22 5.82
C ARG A 345 -11.20 13.63 4.71
N ASN A 346 -11.87 12.52 5.04
CA ASN A 346 -12.83 11.84 4.17
C ASN A 346 -12.27 11.54 2.77
N PHE A 347 -10.97 11.22 2.68
CA PHE A 347 -10.41 10.76 1.41
C PHE A 347 -10.85 9.32 1.20
N ILE A 348 -11.66 9.09 0.17
CA ILE A 348 -12.17 7.77 -0.20
C ILE A 348 -11.12 7.11 -1.09
N GLY A 349 -10.38 6.17 -0.51
CA GLY A 349 -9.40 5.34 -1.19
C GLY A 349 -9.90 3.92 -1.41
N VAL A 350 -9.08 3.09 -2.04
CA VAL A 350 -9.36 1.67 -2.26
C VAL A 350 -9.09 0.83 -1.00
N ASP A 351 -8.27 1.31 -0.08
CA ASP A 351 -7.99 0.69 1.21
C ASP A 351 -9.00 1.11 2.30
N GLY A 352 -9.63 2.27 2.16
CA GLY A 352 -10.56 2.79 3.17
C GLY A 352 -10.89 4.26 2.99
N ILE A 353 -11.51 4.84 4.01
CA ILE A 353 -11.75 6.28 4.10
C ILE A 353 -10.75 6.88 5.08
N PHE A 354 -9.78 7.63 4.55
CA PHE A 354 -8.69 8.17 5.33
C PHE A 354 -9.06 9.48 6.03
N ASN A 355 -8.76 9.54 7.34
CA ASN A 355 -8.90 10.70 8.21
C ASN A 355 -7.64 10.84 9.07
N MET A 356 -6.59 11.43 8.52
CA MET A 356 -5.30 11.57 9.20
C MET A 356 -5.29 12.74 10.20
N SER A 357 -4.40 12.67 11.19
CA SER A 357 -4.13 13.75 12.15
C SER A 357 -2.65 13.75 12.56
N PRO A 358 -2.18 14.75 13.31
CA PRO A 358 -0.83 14.73 13.88
C PRO A 358 -0.56 13.54 14.82
N GLU A 359 -1.61 12.92 15.35
CA GLU A 359 -1.56 11.76 16.24
C GLU A 359 -1.81 10.43 15.51
N ASP A 360 -2.32 10.49 14.26
CA ASP A 360 -2.66 9.33 13.45
C ASP A 360 -2.24 9.53 11.98
N HIS A 361 -1.11 8.96 11.60
CA HIS A 361 -0.55 9.00 10.26
C HIS A 361 -1.00 7.83 9.36
N LEU A 362 -2.02 7.08 9.76
CA LEU A 362 -2.75 6.13 8.93
C LEU A 362 -4.14 6.67 8.58
N GLY A 363 -4.91 7.04 9.57
CA GLY A 363 -6.25 7.61 9.38
C GLY A 363 -7.32 6.61 8.95
N LEU A 364 -7.09 5.30 9.07
CA LEU A 364 -8.06 4.25 8.77
C LEU A 364 -8.66 3.69 10.06
N GLY A 365 -9.98 3.51 10.06
CA GLY A 365 -10.71 2.83 11.14
C GLY A 365 -10.85 1.32 10.92
N PRO A 366 -11.39 0.58 11.91
CA PRO A 366 -11.58 -0.88 11.82
C PRO A 366 -12.50 -1.34 10.68
N GLU A 367 -13.40 -0.46 10.21
CA GLU A 367 -14.33 -0.70 9.10
C GLU A 367 -13.63 -0.77 7.74
N ALA A 368 -12.40 -0.26 7.63
CA ALA A 368 -11.63 -0.30 6.40
C ALA A 368 -11.31 -1.73 5.96
N PHE A 369 -11.12 -2.65 6.91
CA PHE A 369 -11.00 -4.07 6.59
C PHE A 369 -12.35 -4.74 6.34
N LYS A 370 -12.44 -5.47 5.24
CA LYS A 370 -13.53 -6.41 4.95
C LYS A 370 -13.09 -7.82 5.36
N MET A 371 -13.95 -8.57 6.06
CA MET A 371 -13.68 -9.99 6.35
C MET A 371 -14.05 -10.81 5.12
N LEU A 372 -13.10 -11.58 4.62
CA LEU A 372 -13.26 -12.44 3.46
C LEU A 372 -13.08 -13.92 3.83
N GLU A 373 -13.66 -14.79 3.00
CA GLU A 373 -13.44 -16.24 3.04
C GLU A 373 -13.11 -16.73 1.64
N VAL A 374 -12.20 -17.67 1.50
CA VAL A 374 -11.97 -18.35 0.22
C VAL A 374 -13.10 -19.34 -0.01
N ARG A 375 -13.85 -19.18 -1.10
CA ARG A 375 -14.94 -20.08 -1.54
C ARG A 375 -14.88 -20.33 -3.04
N GLY A 376 -14.81 -21.59 -3.43
CA GLY A 376 -14.73 -21.98 -4.84
C GLY A 376 -13.51 -21.37 -5.54
N GLY A 377 -12.39 -21.23 -4.84
CA GLY A 377 -11.15 -20.67 -5.36
C GLY A 377 -11.18 -19.14 -5.58
N ASN A 378 -12.13 -18.41 -4.98
CA ASN A 378 -12.27 -16.96 -5.08
C ASN A 378 -12.50 -16.31 -3.71
N TRP A 379 -12.33 -15.00 -3.65
CA TRP A 379 -12.70 -14.21 -2.49
C TRP A 379 -14.22 -14.09 -2.37
N LYS A 380 -14.74 -14.37 -1.20
CA LYS A 380 -16.14 -14.13 -0.84
C LYS A 380 -16.20 -13.10 0.28
N TYR A 381 -16.85 -11.98 0.01
CA TYR A 381 -17.16 -10.96 1.00
C TYR A 381 -18.12 -11.52 2.06
N LEU A 382 -17.79 -11.37 3.33
CA LEU A 382 -18.63 -11.77 4.45
C LEU A 382 -19.30 -10.55 5.10
N TYR A 383 -18.50 -9.54 5.50
CA TYR A 383 -18.96 -8.28 6.09
C TYR A 383 -17.84 -7.26 6.22
#